data_245e32b76ca8ca24343fb0bb4951985f
#
_entry.id   245e32b76ca8ca24343fb0bb4951985f
#
_cell.length_a   1.000
_cell.length_b   1.000
_cell.length_c   1.000
_cell.angle_alpha   90.00
_cell.angle_beta   90.00
_cell.angle_gamma   90.00
#
_symmetry.space_group_name_H-M   'P 1'
#
loop_
_entity.id
_entity.type
_entity.pdbx_description
1 polymer ?
#
loop_
_entity_poly.entity_id
_entity_poly.type
_entity_poly.pdbx_seq_one_letter_code
_entity_poly.pdbx_strand_id
1 'polypeptide(L)'
;FEQLEAARWLPYLKEGGKVVVSTQMIDPMPVITGAMDYPQDLIAKMRAAGADVDGVDALQLAEQAGSAKAVNIVLMGRVSRYFDFPLDAWHQALEESVPSKFIELNRKAFALGREEQDAAQA
;
A
#
# COMPACT_ATOMS: atom_id res chain seq x y z
N PHE A 1 3.46 3.31 -1.20
CA PHE A 1 3.27 2.20 -2.13
C PHE A 1 4.40 1.18 -2.00
N GLU A 2 5.62 1.50 -2.39
CA GLU A 2 6.74 0.57 -2.39
C GLU A 2 7.65 0.87 -1.17
N GLN A 3 8.36 -0.16 -0.66
CA GLN A 3 9.08 -0.04 0.62
C GLN A 3 10.17 1.04 0.63
N LEU A 4 11.00 1.09 -0.41
CA LEU A 4 12.10 2.04 -0.46
C LEU A 4 11.59 3.48 -0.58
N GLU A 5 10.57 3.69 -1.40
CA GLU A 5 9.95 5.02 -1.51
C GLU A 5 9.32 5.45 -0.19
N ALA A 6 8.64 4.54 0.51
CA ALA A 6 8.10 4.85 1.83
C ALA A 6 9.21 5.28 2.79
N ALA A 7 10.33 4.57 2.80
CA ALA A 7 11.48 4.89 3.65
C ALA A 7 12.07 6.27 3.32
N ARG A 8 12.09 6.66 2.03
CA ARG A 8 12.57 7.98 1.60
C ARG A 8 11.73 9.13 2.15
N TRP A 9 10.43 8.90 2.36
CA TRP A 9 9.52 9.92 2.87
C TRP A 9 9.44 9.95 4.39
N LEU A 10 10.09 9.01 5.07
CA LEU A 10 10.04 8.89 6.53
C LEU A 10 10.38 10.20 7.27
N PRO A 11 11.38 11.00 6.85
CA PRO A 11 11.68 12.25 7.53
C PRO A 11 10.54 13.27 7.56
N TYR A 12 9.55 13.13 6.68
CA TYR A 12 8.39 14.02 6.60
C TYR A 12 7.20 13.54 7.43
N LEU A 13 7.31 12.33 8.01
CA LEU A 13 6.25 11.76 8.84
C LEU A 13 6.34 12.32 10.24
N LYS A 14 5.20 12.69 10.83
CA LYS A 14 5.16 13.09 12.23
C LYS A 14 5.53 11.91 13.12
N GLU A 15 6.05 12.17 14.32
CA GLU A 15 6.38 11.14 15.29
C GLU A 15 5.15 10.26 15.58
N GLY A 16 5.32 8.94 15.52
CA GLY A 16 4.23 7.99 15.71
C GLY A 16 3.23 7.95 14.56
N GLY A 17 3.50 8.61 13.43
CA GLY A 17 2.62 8.64 12.27
C GLY A 17 2.45 7.28 11.62
N LYS A 18 1.32 7.10 10.93
CA LYS A 18 0.96 5.85 10.26
C LYS A 18 1.54 5.81 8.84
N VAL A 19 2.13 4.68 8.50
CA VAL A 19 2.60 4.41 7.13
C VAL A 19 1.88 3.16 6.63
N VAL A 20 1.17 3.28 5.52
CA VAL A 20 0.60 2.13 4.81
C VAL A 20 1.46 1.87 3.59
N VAL A 21 2.00 0.67 3.48
CA VAL A 21 2.99 0.35 2.45
C VAL A 21 2.76 -1.04 1.89
N SER A 22 3.04 -1.21 0.58
CA SER A 22 3.12 -2.53 -0.02
C SER A 22 4.45 -3.20 0.35
N THR A 23 4.41 -4.48 0.63
CA THR A 23 5.63 -5.27 0.85
C THR A 23 6.44 -5.47 -0.44
N GLN A 24 5.88 -5.06 -1.57
CA GLN A 24 6.55 -5.11 -2.87
C GLN A 24 7.86 -4.33 -2.86
N MET A 25 8.87 -4.88 -3.52
CA MET A 25 10.18 -4.27 -3.68
C MET A 25 10.44 -4.02 -5.17
N ILE A 26 10.64 -2.75 -5.53
CA ILE A 26 10.92 -2.36 -6.92
C ILE A 26 12.35 -1.84 -6.96
N ASP A 27 13.22 -2.53 -7.70
CA ASP A 27 14.63 -2.16 -7.80
C ASP A 27 14.78 -0.85 -8.58
N PRO A 28 15.33 0.21 -7.97
CA PRO A 28 15.66 1.42 -8.71
C PRO A 28 16.85 1.17 -9.66
N MET A 29 17.08 2.09 -10.58
CA MET A 29 18.12 1.95 -11.60
C MET A 29 19.51 1.59 -11.03
N PRO A 30 20.01 2.23 -9.95
CA PRO A 30 21.32 1.84 -9.40
C PRO A 30 21.40 0.39 -8.96
N VAL A 31 20.29 -0.19 -8.48
CA VAL A 31 20.23 -1.61 -8.10
C VAL A 31 20.21 -2.50 -9.35
N ILE A 32 19.42 -2.14 -10.36
CA ILE A 32 19.33 -2.88 -11.61
C ILE A 32 20.69 -2.94 -12.31
N THR A 33 21.44 -1.84 -12.30
CA THR A 33 22.77 -1.76 -12.92
C THR A 33 23.88 -2.40 -12.11
N GLY A 34 23.60 -2.82 -10.87
CA GLY A 34 24.57 -3.42 -9.97
C GLY A 34 25.46 -2.44 -9.22
N ALA A 35 25.20 -1.13 -9.33
CA ALA A 35 25.97 -0.10 -8.62
C ALA A 35 25.67 -0.04 -7.13
N MET A 36 24.48 -0.48 -6.71
CA MET A 36 24.03 -0.50 -5.32
C MET A 36 23.18 -1.74 -5.07
N ASP A 37 23.13 -2.18 -3.81
CA ASP A 37 22.22 -3.24 -3.38
C ASP A 37 20.91 -2.63 -2.88
N TYR A 38 19.81 -3.38 -3.03
CA TYR A 38 18.53 -2.97 -2.47
C TYR A 38 18.59 -3.08 -0.93
N PRO A 39 18.26 -2.02 -0.20
CA PRO A 39 18.25 -2.09 1.25
C PRO A 39 17.29 -3.15 1.78
N GLN A 40 17.72 -3.91 2.78
CA GLN A 40 16.92 -4.97 3.37
C GLN A 40 16.23 -4.50 4.65
N ASP A 41 15.13 -5.18 5.02
CA ASP A 41 14.42 -4.96 6.30
C ASP A 41 13.91 -3.52 6.47
N LEU A 42 13.49 -2.87 5.39
CA LEU A 42 13.04 -1.48 5.43
C LEU A 42 11.84 -1.27 6.35
N ILE A 43 10.87 -2.18 6.36
CA ILE A 43 9.70 -2.08 7.23
C ILE A 43 10.11 -2.13 8.69
N ALA A 44 10.99 -3.06 9.05
CA ALA A 44 11.51 -3.16 10.42
C ALA A 44 12.29 -1.90 10.81
N LYS A 45 13.07 -1.36 9.89
CA LYS A 45 13.84 -0.13 10.13
C LYS A 45 12.93 1.08 10.33
N MET A 46 11.85 1.18 9.55
CA MET A 46 10.88 2.26 9.72
C MET A 46 10.16 2.15 11.08
N ARG A 47 9.81 0.94 11.51
CA ARG A 47 9.22 0.71 12.83
C ARG A 47 10.19 1.08 13.94
N ALA A 48 11.45 0.72 13.81
CA ALA A 48 12.49 1.07 14.78
C ALA A 48 12.71 2.58 14.88
N ALA A 49 12.47 3.31 13.79
CA ALA A 49 12.54 4.77 13.77
C ALA A 49 11.30 5.46 14.37
N GLY A 50 10.29 4.69 14.81
CA GLY A 50 9.11 5.23 15.48
C GLY A 50 7.85 5.33 14.61
N ALA A 51 7.90 4.88 13.36
CA ALA A 51 6.74 4.86 12.48
C ALA A 51 5.81 3.68 12.80
N ASP A 52 4.50 3.90 12.72
CA ASP A 52 3.50 2.83 12.82
C ASP A 52 3.23 2.32 11.40
N VAL A 53 3.87 1.22 11.04
CA VAL A 53 3.87 0.70 9.67
C VAL A 53 2.87 -0.44 9.52
N ASP A 54 1.96 -0.29 8.58
CA ASP A 54 1.01 -1.32 8.14
C ASP A 54 1.45 -1.82 6.76
N GLY A 55 2.07 -2.99 6.72
CA GLY A 55 2.55 -3.59 5.47
C GLY A 55 1.58 -4.64 4.94
N VAL A 56 1.34 -4.61 3.63
CA VAL A 56 0.44 -5.56 2.96
C VAL A 56 1.00 -5.90 1.58
N ASP A 57 0.81 -7.15 1.15
CA ASP A 57 1.16 -7.55 -0.21
C ASP A 57 0.07 -7.08 -1.18
N ALA A 58 0.14 -5.81 -1.54
CA ALA A 58 -0.86 -5.15 -2.36
C ALA A 58 -0.90 -5.70 -3.80
N LEU A 59 0.25 -6.13 -4.32
CA LEU A 59 0.30 -6.71 -5.67
C LEU A 59 -0.47 -8.03 -5.73
N GLN A 60 -0.28 -8.92 -4.76
CA GLN A 60 -1.00 -10.18 -4.70
C GLN A 60 -2.51 -9.94 -4.59
N LEU A 61 -2.92 -9.03 -3.73
CA LEU A 61 -4.35 -8.71 -3.56
C LEU A 61 -4.94 -8.10 -4.83
N ALA A 62 -4.20 -7.25 -5.52
CA ALA A 62 -4.64 -6.68 -6.78
C ALA A 62 -4.84 -7.76 -7.85
N GLU A 63 -3.93 -8.73 -7.92
CA GLU A 63 -4.05 -9.87 -8.83
C GLU A 63 -5.27 -10.75 -8.48
N GLN A 64 -5.54 -10.96 -7.20
CA GLN A 64 -6.74 -11.66 -6.76
C GLN A 64 -8.02 -10.93 -7.16
N ALA A 65 -8.00 -9.61 -7.17
CA ALA A 65 -9.12 -8.80 -7.62
C ALA A 65 -9.32 -8.87 -9.15
N GLY A 66 -8.27 -9.21 -9.89
CA GLY A 66 -8.33 -9.37 -11.33
C GLY A 66 -7.31 -8.58 -12.14
N SER A 67 -6.53 -7.69 -11.53
CA SER A 67 -5.51 -6.93 -12.25
C SER A 67 -4.45 -6.35 -11.31
N ALA A 68 -3.17 -6.55 -11.67
CA ALA A 68 -2.05 -5.91 -10.98
C ALA A 68 -2.12 -4.37 -11.01
N LYS A 69 -2.87 -3.80 -11.95
CA LYS A 69 -3.06 -2.34 -12.04
C LYS A 69 -3.88 -1.76 -10.89
N ALA A 70 -4.55 -2.60 -10.10
CA ALA A 70 -5.36 -2.15 -8.97
C ALA A 70 -4.58 -2.01 -7.66
N VAL A 71 -3.25 -2.08 -7.67
CA VAL A 71 -2.39 -1.97 -6.47
C VAL A 71 -2.72 -0.70 -5.66
N ASN A 72 -2.88 0.43 -6.32
CA ASN A 72 -3.17 1.70 -5.64
C ASN A 72 -4.51 1.65 -4.90
N ILE A 73 -5.50 0.97 -5.47
CA ILE A 73 -6.83 0.86 -4.87
C ILE A 73 -6.80 -0.09 -3.66
N VAL A 74 -6.00 -1.17 -3.72
CA VAL A 74 -5.77 -2.04 -2.57
C VAL A 74 -5.19 -1.24 -1.41
N LEU A 75 -4.17 -0.42 -1.68
CA LEU A 75 -3.55 0.42 -0.65
C LEU A 75 -4.52 1.48 -0.12
N MET A 76 -5.36 2.05 -0.98
CA MET A 76 -6.40 2.99 -0.55
C MET A 76 -7.41 2.31 0.38
N GLY A 77 -7.80 1.07 0.08
CA GLY A 77 -8.65 0.28 0.96
C GLY A 77 -8.02 0.08 2.33
N ARG A 78 -6.73 -0.19 2.36
CA ARG A 78 -5.99 -0.33 3.63
C ARG A 78 -5.96 0.97 4.40
N VAL A 79 -5.68 2.09 3.73
CA VAL A 79 -5.68 3.42 4.34
C VAL A 79 -7.04 3.78 4.94
N SER A 80 -8.14 3.36 4.28
CA SER A 80 -9.50 3.68 4.72
C SER A 80 -9.81 3.18 6.13
N ARG A 81 -9.06 2.19 6.62
CA ARG A 81 -9.23 1.65 7.98
C ARG A 81 -8.89 2.67 9.07
N TYR A 82 -8.10 3.68 8.74
CA TYR A 82 -7.57 4.65 9.69
C TYR A 82 -8.31 5.98 9.67
N PHE A 83 -9.42 6.06 8.92
CA PHE A 83 -10.27 7.23 8.82
C PHE A 83 -11.71 6.88 9.16
N ASP A 84 -12.43 7.84 9.74
CA ASP A 84 -13.81 7.65 10.20
C ASP A 84 -14.87 7.92 9.12
N PHE A 85 -14.46 7.91 7.86
CA PHE A 85 -15.42 8.10 6.77
C PHE A 85 -16.28 6.83 6.57
N PRO A 86 -17.59 6.98 6.33
CA PRO A 86 -18.45 5.84 6.04
C PRO A 86 -17.96 5.06 4.82
N LEU A 87 -18.12 3.72 4.85
CA LEU A 87 -17.72 2.88 3.73
C LEU A 87 -18.43 3.28 2.43
N ASP A 88 -19.70 3.70 2.52
CA ASP A 88 -20.46 4.15 1.36
C ASP A 88 -19.82 5.38 0.70
N ALA A 89 -19.24 6.29 1.47
CA ALA A 89 -18.55 7.46 0.94
C ALA A 89 -17.30 7.05 0.13
N TRP A 90 -16.55 6.05 0.62
CA TRP A 90 -15.42 5.50 -0.08
C TRP A 90 -15.85 4.85 -1.40
N HIS A 91 -16.91 4.05 -1.37
CA HIS A 91 -17.44 3.37 -2.56
C HIS A 91 -17.93 4.39 -3.60
N GLN A 92 -18.63 5.43 -3.16
CA GLN A 92 -19.13 6.48 -4.05
C GLN A 92 -17.96 7.21 -4.73
N ALA A 93 -16.94 7.60 -3.97
CA ALA A 93 -15.76 8.25 -4.52
C ALA A 93 -15.04 7.36 -5.53
N LEU A 94 -14.94 6.07 -5.24
CA LEU A 94 -14.34 5.09 -6.13
C LEU A 94 -15.10 4.98 -7.45
N GLU A 95 -16.44 4.87 -7.37
CA GLU A 95 -17.29 4.76 -8.54
C GLU A 95 -17.22 6.00 -9.45
N GLU A 96 -17.07 7.18 -8.85
CA GLU A 96 -16.92 8.43 -9.59
C GLU A 96 -15.54 8.61 -10.22
N SER A 97 -14.53 7.89 -9.71
CA SER A 97 -13.12 8.06 -10.08
C SER A 97 -12.65 7.06 -11.14
N VAL A 98 -13.35 5.93 -11.32
CA VAL A 98 -12.92 4.87 -12.24
C VAL A 98 -13.94 4.69 -13.38
N PRO A 99 -13.49 4.23 -14.57
CA PRO A 99 -14.41 3.89 -15.65
C PRO A 99 -15.41 2.81 -15.22
N SER A 100 -16.65 2.91 -15.70
CA SER A 100 -17.74 2.02 -15.28
C SER A 100 -17.41 0.54 -15.44
N LYS A 101 -16.67 0.17 -16.48
CA LYS A 101 -16.27 -1.23 -16.73
C LYS A 101 -15.29 -1.79 -15.71
N PHE A 102 -14.67 -0.93 -14.89
CA PHE A 102 -13.69 -1.33 -13.88
C PHE A 102 -14.21 -1.17 -12.44
N ILE A 103 -15.45 -0.74 -12.23
CA ILE A 103 -16.00 -0.51 -10.89
C ILE A 103 -15.97 -1.78 -10.05
N GLU A 104 -16.44 -2.89 -10.59
CA GLU A 104 -16.44 -4.18 -9.88
C GLU A 104 -15.04 -4.61 -9.44
N LEU A 105 -14.08 -4.55 -10.36
CA LEU A 105 -12.69 -4.91 -10.08
C LEU A 105 -12.10 -4.03 -8.98
N ASN A 106 -12.32 -2.72 -9.06
CA ASN A 106 -11.78 -1.78 -8.10
C ASN A 106 -12.46 -1.88 -6.74
N ARG A 107 -13.77 -2.16 -6.70
CA ARG A 107 -14.45 -2.43 -5.44
C ARG A 107 -13.88 -3.66 -4.75
N LYS A 108 -13.61 -4.72 -5.49
CA LYS A 108 -13.01 -5.94 -4.97
C LYS A 108 -11.60 -5.68 -4.44
N ALA A 109 -10.79 -4.93 -5.18
CA ALA A 109 -9.44 -4.56 -4.76
C ALA A 109 -9.46 -3.74 -3.46
N PHE A 110 -10.37 -2.77 -3.37
CA PHE A 110 -10.54 -1.94 -2.18
C PHE A 110 -10.92 -2.79 -0.95
N ALA A 111 -11.89 -3.69 -1.12
CA ALA A 111 -12.34 -4.56 -0.04
C ALA A 111 -11.22 -5.49 0.44
N LEU A 112 -10.46 -6.08 -0.48
CA LEU A 112 -9.33 -6.94 -0.13
C LEU A 112 -8.27 -6.19 0.67
N GLY A 113 -7.93 -4.98 0.27
CA GLY A 113 -6.98 -4.15 0.99
C GLY A 113 -7.48 -3.76 2.38
N ARG A 114 -8.75 -3.40 2.49
CA ARG A 114 -9.37 -3.00 3.76
C ARG A 114 -9.42 -4.15 4.76
N GLU A 115 -9.69 -5.37 4.30
CA GLU A 115 -9.97 -6.54 5.16
C GLU A 115 -8.73 -7.37 5.48
N GLU A 116 -7.64 -7.21 4.72
CA GLU A 116 -6.44 -8.03 4.88
C GLU A 116 -5.70 -7.71 6.17
N GLN A 117 -5.03 -8.71 6.75
CA GLN A 117 -4.17 -8.50 7.89
C GLN A 117 -2.81 -7.93 7.47
N ASP A 118 -2.11 -7.28 8.41
CA ASP A 118 -0.78 -6.74 8.16
C ASP A 118 0.20 -7.89 7.86
N ALA A 119 0.65 -7.95 6.60
CA ALA A 119 1.56 -9.01 6.14
C ALA A 119 2.94 -8.94 6.82
N ALA A 120 3.36 -7.77 7.27
CA ALA A 120 4.66 -7.60 7.90
C ALA A 120 4.68 -8.05 9.36
N GLN A 121 3.53 -8.40 9.93
CA GLN A 121 3.42 -8.98 11.28
C GLN A 121 3.35 -10.51 11.25
N ALA A 122 3.16 -11.07 10.08
CA ALA A 122 3.01 -12.52 9.92
C ALA A 122 4.33 -13.28 10.13
#